data_81151b7d6ab6ceae85b119359993dad1
#
_entry.id   81151b7d6ab6ceae85b119359993dad1
#
_cell.length_a   1.000
_cell.length_b   1.000
_cell.length_c   1.000
_cell.angle_alpha   90.00
_cell.angle_beta   90.00
_cell.angle_gamma   90.00
#
_symmetry.space_group_name_H-M   'P 1'
#
loop_
_entity.id
_entity.type
_entity.pdbx_description
1 polymer ?
#
loop_
_entity_poly.entity_id
_entity_poly.type
_entity_poly.pdbx_seq_one_letter_code
_entity_poly.pdbx_strand_id
1 'polypeptide(L)'
;MSQEEEAEKLMAESFSKNFIDYEEYPQSADIQNRCVSMIGRLFNAPTGEGLAGAVGTSCVGSSEAIMLAVLAMKKRWKNKRQAAGKPTDRPNIIMSSGKWFYQVYKHIAHTNDE
;
A
#
# COMPACT_ATOMS: atom_id res chain seq x y z
N MET A 1 -8.94 -17.11 15.51
CA MET A 1 -8.94 -15.76 16.10
C MET A 1 -10.33 -15.54 16.65
N SER A 2 -10.47 -15.30 17.96
CA SER A 2 -11.75 -14.87 18.53
C SER A 2 -11.94 -13.42 18.11
N GLN A 3 -13.04 -13.12 17.47
CA GLN A 3 -13.46 -11.75 17.21
C GLN A 3 -14.21 -11.25 18.45
N GLU A 4 -13.97 -10.01 18.83
CA GLU A 4 -14.70 -9.39 19.92
C GLU A 4 -16.11 -9.03 19.44
N GLU A 5 -17.11 -9.15 20.31
CA GLU A 5 -18.52 -8.94 19.98
C GLU A 5 -18.79 -7.52 19.39
N GLU A 6 -18.11 -6.51 19.92
CA GLU A 6 -18.19 -5.15 19.39
C GLU A 6 -17.62 -5.04 17.96
N ALA A 7 -16.56 -5.78 17.66
CA ALA A 7 -15.97 -5.80 16.33
C ALA A 7 -16.91 -6.46 15.31
N GLU A 8 -17.55 -7.56 15.69
CA GLU A 8 -18.56 -8.22 14.83
C GLU A 8 -19.77 -7.32 14.56
N LYS A 9 -20.25 -6.61 15.57
CA LYS A 9 -21.33 -5.64 15.42
C LYS A 9 -20.96 -4.51 14.47
N LEU A 10 -19.79 -3.90 14.63
CA LEU A 10 -19.31 -2.84 13.75
C LEU A 10 -19.12 -3.31 12.31
N MET A 11 -18.62 -4.54 12.11
CA MET A 11 -18.53 -5.14 10.78
C MET A 11 -19.92 -5.30 10.14
N ALA A 12 -20.89 -5.82 10.89
CA ALA A 12 -22.27 -6.00 10.38
C ALA A 12 -22.92 -4.66 10.00
N GLU A 13 -22.74 -3.61 10.80
CA GLU A 13 -23.22 -2.26 10.51
C GLU A 13 -22.54 -1.62 9.28
N SER A 14 -21.34 -2.10 8.92
CA SER A 14 -20.53 -1.56 7.82
C SER A 14 -20.72 -2.30 6.50
N PHE A 15 -21.43 -3.42 6.44
CA PHE A 15 -21.58 -4.25 5.23
C PHE A 15 -22.11 -3.51 4.00
N SER A 16 -22.96 -2.51 4.20
CA SER A 16 -23.55 -1.73 3.11
C SER A 16 -22.64 -0.59 2.62
N LYS A 17 -21.48 -0.37 3.27
CA LYS A 17 -20.59 0.76 2.95
C LYS A 17 -19.62 0.38 1.85
N ASN A 18 -19.54 1.20 0.79
CA ASN A 18 -18.54 1.04 -0.26
C ASN A 18 -17.27 1.81 0.12
N PHE A 19 -16.18 1.06 0.29
CA PHE A 19 -14.90 1.62 0.67
C PHE A 19 -14.22 2.48 -0.42
N ILE A 20 -14.53 2.23 -1.69
CA ILE A 20 -13.87 2.89 -2.83
C ILE A 20 -14.54 4.23 -3.18
N ASP A 21 -15.79 4.42 -2.81
CA ASP A 21 -16.53 5.62 -3.13
C ASP A 21 -16.30 6.73 -2.09
N TYR A 22 -15.36 7.61 -2.38
CA TYR A 22 -15.00 8.73 -1.52
C TYR A 22 -16.08 9.83 -1.47
N GLU A 23 -16.87 9.96 -2.51
CA GLU A 23 -17.92 10.98 -2.57
C GLU A 23 -19.14 10.55 -1.76
N GLU A 24 -19.50 9.28 -1.86
CA GLU A 24 -20.64 8.72 -1.13
C GLU A 24 -20.31 8.43 0.34
N TYR A 25 -19.08 8.00 0.63
CA TYR A 25 -18.64 7.61 1.98
C TYR A 25 -17.40 8.37 2.48
N PRO A 26 -17.45 9.71 2.60
CA PRO A 26 -16.29 10.52 2.98
C PRO A 26 -15.74 10.20 4.38
N GLN A 27 -16.59 9.74 5.30
CA GLN A 27 -16.17 9.34 6.64
C GLN A 27 -15.31 8.07 6.61
N SER A 28 -15.63 7.11 5.76
CA SER A 28 -14.82 5.89 5.58
C SER A 28 -13.44 6.23 5.02
N ALA A 29 -13.37 7.16 4.09
CA ALA A 29 -12.11 7.68 3.55
C ALA A 29 -11.27 8.39 4.62
N ASP A 30 -11.90 9.21 5.48
CA ASP A 30 -11.20 9.88 6.57
C ASP A 30 -10.64 8.88 7.59
N ILE A 31 -11.40 7.87 7.98
CA ILE A 31 -10.95 6.79 8.87
C ILE A 31 -9.74 6.08 8.27
N GLN A 32 -9.79 5.71 6.98
CA GLN A 32 -8.65 5.10 6.28
C GLN A 32 -7.41 5.98 6.37
N ASN A 33 -7.53 7.25 6.01
CA ASN A 33 -6.41 8.19 6.00
C ASN A 33 -5.80 8.37 7.39
N ARG A 34 -6.62 8.38 8.43
CA ARG A 34 -6.17 8.43 9.83
C ARG A 34 -5.41 7.15 10.21
N CYS A 35 -5.92 5.97 9.86
CA CYS A 35 -5.24 4.70 10.11
C CYS A 35 -3.88 4.64 9.41
N VAL A 36 -3.83 5.01 8.13
CA VAL A 36 -2.57 5.09 7.36
C VAL A 36 -1.58 6.05 8.01
N SER A 37 -2.05 7.23 8.44
CA SER A 37 -1.21 8.23 9.09
C SER A 37 -0.67 7.75 10.43
N MET A 38 -1.49 7.06 11.24
CA MET A 38 -1.04 6.48 12.51
C MET A 38 0.06 5.44 12.30
N ILE A 39 -0.14 4.52 11.36
CA ILE A 39 0.84 3.49 11.02
C ILE A 39 2.10 4.13 10.42
N GLY A 40 1.95 5.10 9.53
CA GLY A 40 3.06 5.85 8.96
C GLY A 40 3.94 6.50 10.02
N ARG A 41 3.35 7.10 11.05
CA ARG A 41 4.09 7.69 12.19
C ARG A 41 4.89 6.65 12.96
N LEU A 42 4.35 5.45 13.18
CA LEU A 42 5.08 4.36 13.85
C LEU A 42 6.33 3.95 13.07
N PHE A 43 6.31 4.07 11.73
CA PHE A 43 7.43 3.77 10.86
C PHE A 43 8.27 5.01 10.47
N ASN A 44 8.08 6.15 11.15
CA ASN A 44 8.77 7.41 10.85
C ASN A 44 8.65 7.83 9.36
N ALA A 45 7.49 7.61 8.75
CA ALA A 45 7.23 8.05 7.40
C ALA A 45 7.32 9.59 7.32
N PRO A 46 7.95 10.15 6.27
CA PRO A 46 8.00 11.59 6.11
C PRO A 46 6.59 12.14 5.93
N THR A 47 6.26 13.16 6.71
CA THR A 47 5.04 13.94 6.55
C THR A 47 5.30 15.01 5.48
N GLY A 48 4.61 14.91 4.33
CA GLY A 48 4.73 15.94 3.28
C GLY A 48 4.14 17.27 3.72
N GLU A 49 4.77 18.37 3.31
CA GLU A 49 4.19 19.71 3.43
C GLU A 49 2.87 19.75 2.66
N GLY A 50 1.78 20.07 3.36
CA GLY A 50 0.43 20.21 2.77
C GLY A 50 -0.48 18.98 2.84
N LEU A 51 0.03 17.79 3.15
CA LEU A 51 -0.81 16.62 3.47
C LEU A 51 -0.76 16.36 4.97
N ALA A 52 -1.90 16.32 5.61
CA ALA A 52 -2.03 16.16 7.06
C ALA A 52 -1.57 14.78 7.60
N GLY A 53 -0.82 14.00 6.80
CA GLY A 53 -0.35 12.67 7.21
C GLY A 53 0.49 11.95 6.16
N ALA A 54 0.85 10.71 6.44
CA ALA A 54 1.55 9.84 5.52
C ALA A 54 0.64 9.43 4.34
N VAL A 55 1.21 9.36 3.14
CA VAL A 55 0.51 8.87 1.95
C VAL A 55 0.53 7.35 1.94
N GLY A 56 -0.62 6.74 1.80
CA GLY A 56 -0.77 5.30 1.73
C GLY A 56 -2.22 4.90 1.45
N THR A 57 -2.45 3.61 1.39
CA THR A 57 -3.79 3.05 1.20
C THR A 57 -3.94 1.74 1.96
N SER A 58 -5.17 1.39 2.29
CA SER A 58 -5.50 0.02 2.71
C SER A 58 -5.56 -0.90 1.50
N CYS A 59 -5.43 -2.19 1.72
CA CYS A 59 -5.38 -3.23 0.70
C CYS A 59 -6.30 -4.39 1.08
N VAL A 60 -6.77 -5.14 0.10
CA VAL A 60 -7.63 -6.32 0.31
C VAL A 60 -6.86 -7.45 1.00
N GLY A 61 -5.56 -7.50 0.85
CA GLY A 61 -4.72 -8.50 1.49
C GLY A 61 -3.23 -8.22 1.33
N SER A 62 -2.43 -9.03 2.00
CA SER A 62 -0.98 -8.87 2.04
C SER A 62 -0.30 -8.97 0.67
N SER A 63 -0.83 -9.77 -0.25
CA SER A 63 -0.29 -9.88 -1.61
C SER A 63 -0.47 -8.57 -2.37
N GLU A 64 -1.64 -7.96 -2.31
CA GLU A 64 -1.88 -6.64 -2.91
C GLU A 64 -1.00 -5.58 -2.28
N ALA A 65 -0.89 -5.57 -0.95
CA ALA A 65 -0.03 -4.63 -0.24
C ALA A 65 1.42 -4.70 -0.72
N ILE A 66 1.96 -5.90 -0.91
CA ILE A 66 3.31 -6.09 -1.43
C ILE A 66 3.43 -5.63 -2.88
N MET A 67 2.46 -5.96 -3.73
CA MET A 67 2.45 -5.51 -5.13
C MET A 67 2.48 -3.99 -5.23
N LEU A 68 1.63 -3.30 -4.49
CA LEU A 68 1.58 -1.84 -4.47
C LEU A 68 2.87 -1.22 -3.92
N ALA A 69 3.45 -1.81 -2.85
CA ALA A 69 4.72 -1.36 -2.30
C ALA A 69 5.88 -1.52 -3.31
N VAL A 70 5.97 -2.66 -3.99
CA VAL A 70 6.99 -2.92 -5.02
C VAL A 70 6.80 -1.99 -6.21
N LEU A 71 5.57 -1.75 -6.65
CA LEU A 71 5.25 -0.81 -7.72
C LEU A 71 5.70 0.62 -7.37
N ALA A 72 5.41 1.06 -6.16
CA ALA A 72 5.84 2.37 -5.66
C ALA A 72 7.37 2.49 -5.61
N MET A 73 8.07 1.46 -5.11
CA MET A 73 9.53 1.41 -5.09
C MET A 73 10.13 1.43 -6.51
N LYS A 74 9.57 0.65 -7.45
CA LYS A 74 9.98 0.64 -8.87
C LYS A 74 9.82 2.03 -9.50
N LYS A 75 8.68 2.68 -9.28
CA LYS A 75 8.42 4.03 -9.79
C LYS A 75 9.39 5.06 -9.23
N ARG A 76 9.63 5.03 -7.92
CA ARG A 76 10.60 5.91 -7.24
C ARG A 76 12.03 5.69 -7.76
N TRP A 77 12.44 4.44 -7.91
CA TRP A 77 13.74 4.08 -8.49
C TRP A 77 13.86 4.59 -9.92
N LYS A 78 12.85 4.37 -10.78
CA LYS A 78 12.83 4.83 -12.17
C LYS A 78 12.98 6.35 -12.24
N ASN A 79 12.19 7.09 -11.48
CA ASN A 79 12.26 8.56 -11.45
C ASN A 79 13.65 9.05 -11.03
N LYS A 80 14.24 8.44 -9.99
CA LYS A 80 15.61 8.78 -9.51
C LYS A 80 16.67 8.51 -10.58
N ARG A 81 16.55 7.39 -11.30
CA ARG A 81 17.51 7.06 -12.37
C ARG A 81 17.37 8.01 -13.58
N GLN A 82 16.14 8.31 -13.98
CA GLN A 82 15.88 9.26 -15.08
C GLN A 82 16.41 10.65 -14.74
N ALA A 83 16.20 11.15 -13.53
CA ALA A 83 16.75 12.42 -13.09
C ALA A 83 18.29 12.46 -13.09
N ALA A 84 18.93 11.29 -12.94
CA ALA A 84 20.39 11.13 -13.03
C ALA A 84 20.91 10.78 -14.44
N GLY A 85 20.05 10.79 -15.48
CA GLY A 85 20.43 10.43 -16.85
C GLY A 85 20.85 8.96 -17.03
N LYS A 86 20.41 8.05 -16.11
CA LYS A 86 20.79 6.64 -16.13
C LYS A 86 19.70 5.78 -16.76
N PRO A 87 20.06 4.66 -17.43
CA PRO A 87 19.09 3.75 -18.04
C PRO A 87 18.20 3.08 -16.98
N THR A 88 16.97 2.71 -17.35
CA THR A 88 15.96 2.14 -16.46
C THR A 88 15.44 0.76 -16.91
N ASP A 89 16.18 0.11 -17.80
CA ASP A 89 15.83 -1.14 -18.48
C ASP A 89 16.07 -2.41 -17.65
N ARG A 90 16.91 -2.32 -16.60
CA ARG A 90 17.28 -3.47 -15.77
C ARG A 90 17.06 -3.19 -14.28
N PRO A 91 15.81 -3.23 -13.81
CA PRO A 91 15.53 -3.11 -12.39
C PRO A 91 16.03 -4.35 -11.63
N ASN A 92 16.65 -4.13 -10.47
CA ASN A 92 16.98 -5.18 -9.53
C ASN A 92 16.40 -4.84 -8.15
N ILE A 93 16.10 -5.88 -7.38
CA ILE A 93 15.57 -5.74 -6.03
C ILE A 93 16.34 -6.65 -5.08
N ILE A 94 16.63 -6.13 -3.90
CA ILE A 94 17.20 -6.90 -2.79
C ILE A 94 16.09 -7.16 -1.79
N MET A 95 15.92 -8.42 -1.40
CA MET A 95 14.90 -8.83 -0.44
C MET A 95 15.41 -9.91 0.49
N SER A 96 14.71 -10.12 1.59
CA SER A 96 14.95 -11.24 2.49
C SER A 96 14.67 -12.58 1.80
N SER A 97 15.35 -13.66 2.24
CA SER A 97 15.21 -15.01 1.70
C SER A 97 13.88 -15.72 2.04
N GLY A 98 12.94 -15.04 2.70
CA GLY A 98 11.63 -15.59 3.03
C GLY A 98 10.84 -15.99 1.77
N LYS A 99 10.47 -17.28 1.70
CA LYS A 99 9.80 -17.90 0.53
C LYS A 99 8.57 -17.13 0.04
N TRP A 100 7.86 -16.46 0.93
CA TRP A 100 6.62 -15.78 0.63
C TRP A 100 6.82 -14.52 -0.22
N PHE A 101 7.81 -13.70 0.11
CA PHE A 101 8.18 -12.52 -0.70
C PHE A 101 8.67 -12.89 -2.10
N TYR A 102 9.38 -14.01 -2.23
CA TYR A 102 9.88 -14.51 -3.51
C TYR A 102 8.75 -14.87 -4.48
N GLN A 103 7.69 -15.50 -4.00
CA GLN A 103 6.55 -15.89 -4.86
C GLN A 103 5.79 -14.67 -5.39
N VAL A 104 5.56 -13.65 -4.57
CA VAL A 104 4.89 -12.42 -5.00
C VAL A 104 5.77 -11.66 -5.99
N TYR A 105 7.07 -11.58 -5.75
CA TYR A 105 8.00 -10.93 -6.69
C TYR A 105 8.03 -11.63 -8.05
N LYS A 106 8.08 -12.95 -8.09
CA LYS A 106 8.08 -13.74 -9.33
C LYS A 106 6.83 -13.45 -10.18
N HIS A 107 5.69 -13.29 -9.54
CA HIS A 107 4.44 -12.93 -10.23
C HIS A 107 4.51 -11.54 -10.85
N ILE A 108 5.04 -10.55 -10.12
CA ILE A 108 5.17 -9.16 -10.61
C ILE A 108 6.23 -9.04 -11.72
N ALA A 109 7.30 -9.83 -11.67
CA ALA A 109 8.35 -9.78 -12.68
C ALA A 109 7.85 -10.30 -14.04
N HIS A 110 7.04 -11.35 -14.06
CA HIS A 110 6.49 -11.93 -15.30
C HIS A 110 5.38 -11.10 -15.97
N THR A 111 4.68 -10.25 -15.23
CA THR A 111 3.63 -9.38 -15.81
C THR A 111 4.16 -8.12 -16.50
N ASN A 112 5.47 -7.90 -16.54
CA ASN A 112 6.09 -6.72 -17.15
C ASN A 112 6.92 -7.01 -18.41
N ASP A 113 6.87 -8.24 -18.91
CA ASP A 113 7.58 -8.65 -20.15
C ASP A 113 6.62 -8.69 -21.37
N GLU A 114 5.35 -8.28 -21.21
CA GLU A 114 4.38 -7.99 -22.27
C GLU A 114 4.15 -6.46 -22.34
#